data_4ea528be2a0e5e522607fe215724663d
#
_entry.id   4ea528be2a0e5e522607fe215724663d
#
_cell.length_a   1.000
_cell.length_b   1.000
_cell.length_c   1.000
_cell.angle_alpha   90.00
_cell.angle_beta   90.00
_cell.angle_gamma   90.00
#
_symmetry.space_group_name_H-M   'P 1'
#
loop_
_entity.id
_entity.type
_entity.pdbx_description
1 polymer ?
#
loop_
_entity_poly.entity_id
_entity_poly.type
_entity_poly.pdbx_seq_one_letter_code
_entity_poly.pdbx_strand_id
1 'polypeptide(L)'
;ILLVAEFCEPEERHIVSVFKIIQELLAPAKGKGNKGKNQFQTLMELLPDEHKAKWFAGAALNTAEQSMASVMSTALSRLNAFLDSELEQILCFDTEIDAERFCNEKSAIFLVMPEENPNTFFMISLIIQQLYREILLVADENGGKLKNRCVFFCDEFGTLPKIESAEMMFSASRSRRLQIVPIIQSFAQLEKNYGKEGSEIIIDNTQLTIFGGFAPNSSSADVLSKA
;
A
#
# COMPACT_ATOMS: atom_id res chain seq x y z
N ILE A 1 13.59 4.69 6.98
CA ILE A 1 13.39 4.71 5.52
C ILE A 1 14.50 5.52 4.85
N LEU A 2 14.65 6.84 5.14
CA LEU A 2 15.67 7.67 4.49
C LEU A 2 17.09 7.08 4.60
N LEU A 3 17.47 6.57 5.76
CA LEU A 3 18.78 5.96 5.96
C LEU A 3 18.99 4.72 5.07
N VAL A 4 17.96 3.89 4.93
CA VAL A 4 18.01 2.74 4.02
C VAL A 4 18.16 3.20 2.57
N ALA A 5 17.39 4.19 2.17
CA ALA A 5 17.41 4.71 0.80
C ALA A 5 18.75 5.37 0.41
N GLU A 6 19.45 5.98 1.39
CA GLU A 6 20.69 6.74 1.11
C GLU A 6 21.96 5.91 1.33
N PHE A 7 21.98 5.02 2.32
CA PHE A 7 23.21 4.35 2.77
C PHE A 7 23.28 2.86 2.48
N CYS A 8 22.16 2.22 2.15
CA CYS A 8 22.18 0.80 1.79
C CYS A 8 22.43 0.60 0.29
N GLU A 9 22.97 -0.55 -0.07
CA GLU A 9 23.09 -0.95 -1.46
C GLU A 9 21.70 -1.10 -2.12
N PRO A 10 21.58 -0.97 -3.44
CA PRO A 10 20.28 -1.02 -4.13
C PRO A 10 19.43 -2.24 -3.74
N GLU A 11 20.06 -3.42 -3.64
CA GLU A 11 19.41 -4.69 -3.31
C GLU A 11 18.91 -4.77 -1.86
N GLU A 12 19.39 -3.85 -1.00
CA GLU A 12 18.98 -3.75 0.41
C GLU A 12 17.93 -2.67 0.66
N ARG A 13 17.52 -1.92 -0.37
CA ARG A 13 16.59 -0.78 -0.25
C ARG A 13 15.13 -1.23 -0.21
N HIS A 14 14.76 -2.02 0.77
CA HIS A 14 13.40 -2.54 0.94
C HIS A 14 12.92 -2.42 2.39
N ILE A 15 11.62 -2.64 2.61
CA ILE A 15 10.96 -2.45 3.90
C ILE A 15 11.49 -3.40 5.00
N VAL A 16 11.95 -4.59 4.62
CA VAL A 16 12.55 -5.56 5.54
C VAL A 16 13.85 -5.03 6.13
N SER A 17 14.67 -4.34 5.33
CA SER A 17 15.87 -3.65 5.83
C SER A 17 15.53 -2.53 6.81
N VAL A 18 14.45 -1.79 6.56
CA VAL A 18 13.95 -0.80 7.51
C VAL A 18 13.59 -1.45 8.84
N PHE A 19 12.90 -2.60 8.82
CA PHE A 19 12.58 -3.35 10.03
C PHE A 19 13.84 -3.79 10.80
N LYS A 20 14.79 -4.40 10.10
CA LYS A 20 16.06 -4.87 10.70
C LYS A 20 16.83 -3.72 11.34
N ILE A 21 16.99 -2.61 10.64
CA ILE A 21 17.66 -1.41 11.16
C ILE A 21 16.95 -0.87 12.40
N ILE A 22 15.62 -0.80 12.41
CA ILE A 22 14.86 -0.36 13.58
C ILE A 22 15.15 -1.30 14.77
N GLN A 23 15.12 -2.60 14.54
CA GLN A 23 15.38 -3.61 15.57
C GLN A 23 16.81 -3.50 16.13
N GLU A 24 17.80 -3.31 15.31
CA GLU A 24 19.20 -3.17 15.69
C GLU A 24 19.48 -1.86 16.40
N LEU A 25 18.92 -0.76 15.92
CA LEU A 25 19.11 0.58 16.49
C LEU A 25 18.53 0.75 17.89
N LEU A 26 17.57 -0.10 18.27
CA LEU A 26 17.01 -0.16 19.63
C LEU A 26 17.92 -0.86 20.63
N ALA A 27 18.85 -1.67 20.15
CA ALA A 27 19.80 -2.32 21.05
C ALA A 27 20.67 -1.28 21.78
N PRO A 28 21.01 -1.51 23.05
CA PRO A 28 21.93 -0.62 23.79
C PRO A 28 23.24 -0.48 23.03
N ALA A 29 23.74 0.74 22.92
CA ALA A 29 25.02 0.98 22.26
C ALA A 29 26.16 0.25 23.00
N LYS A 30 26.88 -0.61 22.29
CA LYS A 30 28.02 -1.36 22.82
C LYS A 30 29.25 -0.46 22.85
N GLY A 31 29.82 -0.18 24.03
CA GLY A 31 31.10 0.55 24.16
C GLY A 31 31.26 1.31 25.48
N LYS A 32 32.50 1.40 26.01
CA LYS A 32 32.79 2.01 27.29
C LYS A 32 32.52 3.55 27.41
N GLY A 33 32.22 4.22 26.28
CA GLY A 33 31.92 5.67 26.22
C GLY A 33 30.45 6.03 26.07
N ASN A 34 29.58 5.05 25.78
CA ASN A 34 28.16 5.28 25.38
C ASN A 34 27.16 4.96 26.51
N LYS A 35 27.52 5.20 27.75
CA LYS A 35 26.58 4.98 28.87
C LYS A 35 25.31 5.82 28.69
N GLY A 36 24.20 5.13 28.43
CA GLY A 36 22.86 5.75 28.35
C GLY A 36 22.39 6.16 26.94
N LYS A 37 23.20 5.93 25.89
CA LYS A 37 22.76 6.15 24.49
C LYS A 37 22.41 4.83 23.83
N ASN A 38 21.40 4.85 22.98
CA ASN A 38 21.12 3.74 22.05
C ASN A 38 21.89 3.92 20.73
N GLN A 39 21.91 2.87 19.91
CA GLN A 39 22.63 2.93 18.63
C GLN A 39 22.03 3.95 17.66
N PHE A 40 20.70 4.20 17.74
CA PHE A 40 20.02 5.20 16.94
C PHE A 40 20.53 6.63 17.23
N GLN A 41 20.68 6.98 18.50
CA GLN A 41 21.24 8.28 18.89
C GLN A 41 22.67 8.45 18.38
N THR A 42 23.49 7.40 18.53
CA THR A 42 24.87 7.43 18.04
C THR A 42 24.94 7.59 16.52
N LEU A 43 24.07 6.89 15.77
CA LEU A 43 24.00 7.02 14.32
C LEU A 43 23.57 8.44 13.90
N MET A 44 22.57 9.01 14.59
CA MET A 44 22.12 10.37 14.29
C MET A 44 23.17 11.42 14.55
N GLU A 45 24.04 11.24 15.55
CA GLU A 45 25.17 12.13 15.83
C GLU A 45 26.25 12.13 14.74
N LEU A 46 26.41 11.01 14.05
CA LEU A 46 27.37 10.87 12.94
C LEU A 46 26.92 11.58 11.65
N LEU A 47 25.62 11.84 11.50
CA LEU A 47 25.09 12.52 10.34
C LEU A 47 25.35 14.02 10.38
N PRO A 48 25.49 14.71 9.22
CA PRO A 48 25.52 16.17 9.15
C PRO A 48 24.28 16.80 9.81
N ASP A 49 24.43 18.00 10.37
CA ASP A 49 23.32 18.67 11.07
C ASP A 49 22.13 19.01 10.16
N GLU A 50 22.38 19.25 8.89
CA GLU A 50 21.36 19.54 7.88
C GLU A 50 20.69 18.28 7.29
N HIS A 51 21.08 17.09 7.74
CA HIS A 51 20.56 15.85 7.19
C HIS A 51 19.07 15.68 7.50
N LYS A 52 18.25 15.43 6.48
CA LYS A 52 16.78 15.30 6.61
C LYS A 52 16.35 14.25 7.64
N ALA A 53 17.10 13.16 7.78
CA ALA A 53 16.81 12.14 8.80
C ALA A 53 16.87 12.69 10.23
N LYS A 54 17.75 13.66 10.52
CA LYS A 54 17.80 14.34 11.83
C LYS A 54 16.54 15.16 12.07
N TRP A 55 16.01 15.84 11.07
CA TRP A 55 14.78 16.63 11.20
C TRP A 55 13.58 15.75 11.55
N PHE A 56 13.43 14.61 10.87
CA PHE A 56 12.36 13.66 11.17
C PHE A 56 12.57 12.92 12.49
N ALA A 57 13.81 12.68 12.88
CA ALA A 57 14.16 12.04 14.15
C ALA A 57 14.13 12.99 15.36
N GLY A 58 14.13 14.30 15.13
CA GLY A 58 14.34 15.31 16.18
C GLY A 58 13.42 15.19 17.39
N ALA A 59 12.13 14.92 17.17
CA ALA A 59 11.19 14.67 18.27
C ALA A 59 11.51 13.36 19.00
N ALA A 60 11.92 12.33 18.29
CA ALA A 60 12.25 11.03 18.86
C ALA A 60 13.56 11.06 19.65
N LEU A 61 14.56 11.83 19.21
CA LEU A 61 15.85 11.97 19.91
C LEU A 61 15.72 12.62 21.28
N ASN A 62 14.72 13.49 21.45
CA ASN A 62 14.46 14.21 22.71
C ASN A 62 13.39 13.53 23.59
N THR A 63 12.90 12.37 23.19
CA THR A 63 11.84 11.65 23.91
C THR A 63 12.46 10.79 25.02
N ALA A 64 11.78 10.70 26.17
CA ALA A 64 12.19 9.82 27.26
C ALA A 64 12.31 8.36 26.77
N GLU A 65 13.30 7.62 27.27
CA GLU A 65 13.65 6.27 26.84
C GLU A 65 12.44 5.30 26.84
N GLN A 66 11.59 5.42 27.85
CA GLN A 66 10.37 4.60 27.98
C GLN A 66 9.33 4.90 26.89
N SER A 67 9.16 6.17 26.52
CA SER A 67 8.26 6.58 25.44
C SER A 67 8.80 6.17 24.07
N MET A 68 10.12 6.24 23.88
CA MET A 68 10.79 5.76 22.69
C MET A 68 10.55 4.26 22.50
N ALA A 69 10.73 3.46 23.55
CA ALA A 69 10.50 2.01 23.49
C ALA A 69 9.05 1.67 23.08
N SER A 70 8.06 2.42 23.56
CA SER A 70 6.65 2.27 23.19
C SER A 70 6.41 2.58 21.71
N VAL A 71 6.92 3.71 21.21
CA VAL A 71 6.81 4.09 19.79
C VAL A 71 7.43 3.05 18.89
N MET A 72 8.60 2.57 19.26
CA MET A 72 9.32 1.58 18.46
C MET A 72 8.66 0.20 18.51
N SER A 73 8.14 -0.22 19.64
CA SER A 73 7.34 -1.45 19.75
C SER A 73 6.12 -1.39 18.81
N THR A 74 5.46 -0.24 18.76
CA THR A 74 4.34 -0.01 17.83
C THR A 74 4.80 -0.07 16.37
N ALA A 75 5.92 0.58 16.04
CA ALA A 75 6.48 0.55 14.69
C ALA A 75 6.86 -0.87 14.25
N LEU A 76 7.55 -1.62 15.10
CA LEU A 76 7.91 -3.02 14.83
C LEU A 76 6.68 -3.90 14.66
N SER A 77 5.65 -3.74 15.51
CA SER A 77 4.39 -4.47 15.39
C SER A 77 3.70 -4.24 14.04
N ARG A 78 3.73 -2.99 13.54
CA ARG A 78 3.16 -2.65 12.22
C ARG A 78 3.99 -3.21 11.09
N LEU A 79 5.32 -3.15 11.19
CA LEU A 79 6.22 -3.64 10.17
C LEU A 79 6.32 -5.17 10.13
N ASN A 80 5.95 -5.85 11.22
CA ASN A 80 5.97 -7.30 11.30
C ASN A 80 5.09 -7.97 10.22
N ALA A 81 4.05 -7.30 9.75
CA ALA A 81 3.20 -7.80 8.67
C ALA A 81 3.97 -7.99 7.34
N PHE A 82 5.10 -7.31 7.15
CA PHE A 82 5.95 -7.43 5.96
C PHE A 82 7.00 -8.54 6.06
N LEU A 83 7.09 -9.23 7.20
CA LEU A 83 8.08 -10.31 7.44
C LEU A 83 7.52 -11.71 7.15
N ASP A 84 6.46 -11.78 6.38
CA ASP A 84 5.98 -13.03 5.82
C ASP A 84 6.94 -13.50 4.72
N SER A 85 7.27 -14.80 4.70
CA SER A 85 8.29 -15.34 3.79
C SER A 85 7.93 -15.21 2.31
N GLU A 86 6.64 -15.20 1.97
CA GLU A 86 6.16 -15.00 0.61
C GLU A 86 6.23 -13.52 0.23
N LEU A 87 5.87 -12.63 1.16
CA LEU A 87 6.00 -11.19 0.96
C LEU A 87 7.45 -10.74 0.87
N GLU A 88 8.36 -11.33 1.65
CA GLU A 88 9.80 -11.05 1.54
C GLU A 88 10.33 -11.32 0.13
N GLN A 89 9.88 -12.40 -0.52
CA GLN A 89 10.27 -12.71 -1.90
C GLN A 89 9.80 -11.64 -2.89
N ILE A 90 8.64 -11.04 -2.66
CA ILE A 90 8.11 -9.95 -3.51
C ILE A 90 8.82 -8.62 -3.21
N LEU A 91 9.11 -8.35 -1.93
CA LEU A 91 9.57 -7.04 -1.47
C LEU A 91 11.09 -6.85 -1.51
N CYS A 92 11.85 -7.95 -1.50
CA CYS A 92 13.32 -7.90 -1.43
C CYS A 92 13.99 -8.06 -2.80
N PHE A 93 13.22 -8.31 -3.84
CA PHE A 93 13.74 -8.48 -5.20
C PHE A 93 13.12 -7.46 -6.15
N ASP A 94 13.81 -7.17 -7.24
CA ASP A 94 13.29 -6.31 -8.28
C ASP A 94 12.03 -6.91 -8.91
N THR A 95 11.06 -6.05 -9.19
CA THR A 95 9.82 -6.46 -9.83
C THR A 95 9.93 -6.31 -11.35
N GLU A 96 9.34 -7.25 -12.08
CA GLU A 96 9.11 -7.12 -13.52
C GLU A 96 7.86 -6.29 -13.85
N ILE A 97 7.11 -5.87 -12.83
CA ILE A 97 5.92 -5.02 -13.01
C ILE A 97 6.39 -3.59 -13.24
N ASP A 98 6.26 -3.14 -14.47
CA ASP A 98 6.55 -1.81 -14.94
C ASP A 98 5.28 -1.18 -15.52
N ALA A 99 4.88 -0.03 -15.01
CA ALA A 99 3.63 0.62 -15.40
C ALA A 99 3.69 1.17 -16.84
N GLU A 100 4.85 1.67 -17.28
CA GLU A 100 5.02 2.18 -18.64
C GLU A 100 4.88 1.04 -19.65
N ARG A 101 5.56 -0.07 -19.41
CA ARG A 101 5.45 -1.28 -20.22
C ARG A 101 4.03 -1.83 -20.22
N PHE A 102 3.39 -1.92 -19.04
CA PHE A 102 2.01 -2.37 -18.90
C PHE A 102 1.02 -1.52 -19.70
N CYS A 103 1.20 -0.21 -19.74
CA CYS A 103 0.33 0.72 -20.48
C CYS A 103 0.58 0.72 -21.98
N ASN A 104 1.80 0.46 -22.42
CA ASN A 104 2.21 0.59 -23.82
C ASN A 104 2.22 -0.75 -24.58
N GLU A 105 2.40 -1.88 -23.90
CA GLU A 105 2.43 -3.20 -24.47
C GLU A 105 1.14 -4.00 -24.19
N LYS A 106 0.88 -5.03 -25.01
CA LYS A 106 -0.21 -5.96 -24.75
C LYS A 106 0.24 -6.98 -23.71
N SER A 107 -0.16 -6.75 -22.48
CA SER A 107 0.26 -7.54 -21.30
C SER A 107 -0.90 -7.77 -20.34
N ALA A 108 -0.71 -8.70 -19.39
CA ALA A 108 -1.63 -8.95 -18.28
C ALA A 108 -0.83 -9.23 -17.01
N ILE A 109 -1.24 -8.61 -15.90
CA ILE A 109 -0.69 -8.83 -14.57
C ILE A 109 -1.75 -9.55 -13.75
N PHE A 110 -1.39 -10.68 -13.15
CA PHE A 110 -2.25 -11.46 -12.26
C PHE A 110 -1.75 -11.32 -10.82
N LEU A 111 -2.58 -10.75 -9.96
CA LEU A 111 -2.35 -10.68 -8.52
C LEU A 111 -3.21 -11.76 -7.86
N VAL A 112 -2.56 -12.79 -7.35
CA VAL A 112 -3.23 -13.93 -6.72
C VAL A 112 -3.08 -13.83 -5.21
N MET A 113 -4.20 -13.95 -4.48
CA MET A 113 -4.22 -13.97 -3.02
C MET A 113 -4.45 -15.37 -2.52
N PRO A 114 -3.54 -15.94 -1.72
CA PRO A 114 -3.78 -17.23 -1.08
C PRO A 114 -4.81 -17.06 0.06
N GLU A 115 -5.92 -17.79 0.00
CA GLU A 115 -6.98 -17.74 1.02
C GLU A 115 -6.49 -18.21 2.41
N GLU A 116 -5.45 -19.03 2.43
CA GLU A 116 -4.83 -19.57 3.64
C GLU A 116 -4.11 -18.50 4.47
N ASN A 117 -3.70 -17.38 3.85
CA ASN A 117 -2.93 -16.34 4.53
C ASN A 117 -3.56 -14.94 4.36
N PRO A 118 -4.71 -14.67 5.01
CA PRO A 118 -5.39 -13.38 4.88
C PRO A 118 -4.59 -12.19 5.43
N ASN A 119 -3.54 -12.45 6.22
CA ASN A 119 -2.68 -11.39 6.77
C ASN A 119 -1.85 -10.68 5.69
N THR A 120 -1.68 -11.29 4.52
CA THR A 120 -0.94 -10.72 3.39
C THR A 120 -1.81 -9.91 2.42
N PHE A 121 -3.13 -9.96 2.56
CA PHE A 121 -4.08 -9.31 1.63
C PHE A 121 -3.88 -7.79 1.52
N PHE A 122 -3.41 -7.13 2.59
CA PHE A 122 -3.12 -5.69 2.54
C PHE A 122 -2.12 -5.33 1.44
N MET A 123 -1.23 -6.26 1.06
CA MET A 123 -0.23 -6.04 0.02
C MET A 123 -0.88 -5.82 -1.35
N ILE A 124 -1.97 -6.54 -1.65
CA ILE A 124 -2.72 -6.34 -2.90
C ILE A 124 -3.22 -4.91 -3.02
N SER A 125 -3.79 -4.38 -1.94
CA SER A 125 -4.27 -2.99 -1.91
C SER A 125 -3.13 -1.99 -2.12
N LEU A 126 -1.95 -2.25 -1.56
CA LEU A 126 -0.76 -1.42 -1.76
C LEU A 126 -0.26 -1.49 -3.20
N ILE A 127 -0.17 -2.69 -3.79
CA ILE A 127 0.25 -2.89 -5.18
C ILE A 127 -0.71 -2.18 -6.14
N ILE A 128 -2.03 -2.35 -5.95
CA ILE A 128 -3.04 -1.68 -6.78
C ILE A 128 -2.90 -0.16 -6.68
N GLN A 129 -2.71 0.39 -5.47
CA GLN A 129 -2.53 1.83 -5.28
C GLN A 129 -1.25 2.35 -5.92
N GLN A 130 -0.16 1.62 -5.78
CA GLN A 130 1.12 2.00 -6.38
C GLN A 130 1.03 1.95 -7.91
N LEU A 131 0.53 0.85 -8.47
CA LEU A 131 0.35 0.70 -9.90
C LEU A 131 -0.59 1.79 -10.47
N TYR A 132 -1.66 2.12 -9.78
CA TYR A 132 -2.55 3.21 -10.17
C TYR A 132 -1.82 4.55 -10.24
N ARG A 133 -1.00 4.89 -9.24
CA ARG A 133 -0.22 6.14 -9.24
C ARG A 133 0.76 6.20 -10.41
N GLU A 134 1.45 5.12 -10.69
CA GLU A 134 2.39 5.04 -11.80
C GLU A 134 1.68 5.14 -13.15
N ILE A 135 0.53 4.49 -13.30
CA ILE A 135 -0.32 4.62 -14.50
C ILE A 135 -0.77 6.07 -14.71
N LEU A 136 -1.09 6.81 -13.64
CA LEU A 136 -1.41 8.23 -13.76
C LEU A 136 -0.22 9.05 -14.27
N LEU A 137 1.00 8.77 -13.79
CA LEU A 137 2.22 9.44 -14.29
C LEU A 137 2.41 9.17 -15.78
N VAL A 138 2.30 7.91 -16.21
CA VAL A 138 2.35 7.54 -17.64
C VAL A 138 1.27 8.27 -18.46
N ALA A 139 0.05 8.41 -17.91
CA ALA A 139 -1.00 9.15 -18.58
C ALA A 139 -0.67 10.65 -18.71
N ASP A 140 -0.12 11.25 -17.66
CA ASP A 140 0.25 12.67 -17.65
C ASP A 140 1.38 12.97 -18.66
N GLU A 141 2.39 12.13 -18.76
CA GLU A 141 3.45 12.18 -19.77
C GLU A 141 2.91 12.06 -21.21
N ASN A 142 1.79 11.36 -21.38
CA ASN A 142 1.09 11.20 -22.66
C ASN A 142 -0.04 12.22 -22.89
N GLY A 143 0.05 13.40 -22.28
CA GLY A 143 -0.94 14.47 -22.47
C GLY A 143 -2.27 14.23 -21.76
N GLY A 144 -2.23 13.55 -20.61
CA GLY A 144 -3.36 13.32 -19.72
C GLY A 144 -4.17 12.05 -19.99
N LYS A 145 -3.76 11.21 -20.96
CA LYS A 145 -4.46 9.97 -21.30
C LYS A 145 -3.47 8.88 -21.69
N LEU A 146 -3.77 7.64 -21.31
CA LEU A 146 -3.03 6.48 -21.79
C LEU A 146 -3.19 6.29 -23.31
N LYS A 147 -2.15 5.80 -23.97
CA LYS A 147 -2.22 5.43 -25.40
C LYS A 147 -3.17 4.24 -25.61
N ASN A 148 -3.02 3.22 -24.79
CA ASN A 148 -3.88 2.04 -24.79
C ASN A 148 -4.86 2.11 -23.60
N ARG A 149 -5.93 1.31 -23.69
CA ARG A 149 -6.85 1.13 -22.56
C ARG A 149 -6.25 0.16 -21.57
N CYS A 150 -6.14 0.56 -20.31
CA CYS A 150 -5.85 -0.34 -19.20
C CYS A 150 -7.15 -0.74 -18.50
N VAL A 151 -7.24 -1.97 -18.03
CA VAL A 151 -8.41 -2.48 -17.32
C VAL A 151 -7.96 -3.20 -16.06
N PHE A 152 -8.56 -2.82 -14.94
CA PHE A 152 -8.42 -3.52 -13.66
C PHE A 152 -9.67 -4.38 -13.42
N PHE A 153 -9.53 -5.69 -13.46
CA PHE A 153 -10.55 -6.62 -13.00
C PHE A 153 -10.29 -6.92 -11.52
N CYS A 154 -11.11 -6.37 -10.66
CA CYS A 154 -10.97 -6.51 -9.22
C CYS A 154 -12.00 -7.53 -8.72
N ASP A 155 -11.63 -8.80 -8.78
CA ASP A 155 -12.44 -9.88 -8.21
C ASP A 155 -12.46 -9.76 -6.69
N GLU A 156 -13.55 -10.18 -6.05
CA GLU A 156 -13.76 -10.07 -4.61
C GLU A 156 -13.54 -8.65 -4.05
N PHE A 157 -13.82 -7.59 -4.85
CA PHE A 157 -13.54 -6.21 -4.48
C PHE A 157 -14.19 -5.79 -3.14
N GLY A 158 -15.33 -6.37 -2.79
CA GLY A 158 -16.03 -6.11 -1.53
C GLY A 158 -15.32 -6.69 -0.29
N THR A 159 -14.43 -7.66 -0.46
CA THR A 159 -13.70 -8.34 0.63
C THR A 159 -12.21 -8.02 0.66
N LEU A 160 -11.67 -7.43 -0.41
CA LEU A 160 -10.31 -6.90 -0.41
C LEU A 160 -10.11 -5.88 0.72
N PRO A 161 -8.92 -5.82 1.34
CA PRO A 161 -8.59 -4.71 2.23
C PRO A 161 -8.83 -3.38 1.53
N LYS A 162 -9.35 -2.41 2.28
CA LYS A 162 -9.70 -1.10 1.75
C LYS A 162 -8.55 -0.50 0.94
N ILE A 163 -8.85 -0.13 -0.30
CA ILE A 163 -7.95 0.67 -1.14
C ILE A 163 -8.27 2.14 -0.83
N GLU A 164 -7.38 2.83 -0.12
CA GLU A 164 -7.63 4.20 0.36
C GLU A 164 -7.96 5.20 -0.77
N SER A 165 -7.42 4.97 -1.95
CA SER A 165 -7.67 5.81 -3.12
C SER A 165 -8.86 5.37 -3.99
N ALA A 166 -9.64 4.35 -3.58
CA ALA A 166 -10.67 3.76 -4.43
C ALA A 166 -11.69 4.77 -4.97
N GLU A 167 -12.25 5.62 -4.10
CA GLU A 167 -13.23 6.64 -4.51
C GLU A 167 -12.68 7.55 -5.61
N MET A 168 -11.43 8.00 -5.45
CA MET A 168 -10.74 8.81 -6.46
C MET A 168 -10.44 8.00 -7.73
N MET A 169 -10.06 6.73 -7.58
CA MET A 169 -9.82 5.84 -8.72
C MET A 169 -11.06 5.70 -9.59
N PHE A 170 -12.23 5.42 -9.00
CA PHE A 170 -13.47 5.29 -9.73
C PHE A 170 -13.93 6.61 -10.37
N SER A 171 -13.74 7.74 -9.69
CA SER A 171 -14.15 9.07 -10.18
C SER A 171 -13.26 9.56 -11.33
N ALA A 172 -11.95 9.33 -11.30
CA ALA A 172 -10.98 9.94 -12.21
C ALA A 172 -10.50 9.04 -13.34
N SER A 173 -10.51 7.71 -13.19
CA SER A 173 -9.87 6.76 -14.11
C SER A 173 -10.40 6.82 -15.54
N ARG A 174 -11.69 7.09 -15.72
CA ARG A 174 -12.32 7.15 -17.05
C ARG A 174 -11.65 8.17 -17.97
N SER A 175 -11.33 9.36 -17.46
CA SER A 175 -10.68 10.43 -18.23
C SER A 175 -9.28 10.02 -18.71
N ARG A 176 -8.62 9.11 -18.01
CA ARG A 176 -7.27 8.62 -18.27
C ARG A 176 -7.22 7.37 -19.15
N ARG A 177 -8.35 6.85 -19.61
CA ARG A 177 -8.50 5.54 -20.29
C ARG A 177 -8.16 4.32 -19.41
N LEU A 178 -8.27 4.46 -18.11
CA LEU A 178 -8.25 3.36 -17.17
C LEU A 178 -9.69 2.97 -16.83
N GLN A 179 -10.01 1.70 -16.97
CA GLN A 179 -11.30 1.13 -16.63
C GLN A 179 -11.16 0.23 -15.41
N ILE A 180 -12.08 0.35 -14.46
CA ILE A 180 -12.11 -0.51 -13.28
C ILE A 180 -13.41 -1.32 -13.32
N VAL A 181 -13.29 -2.61 -13.14
CA VAL A 181 -14.38 -3.58 -13.12
C VAL A 181 -14.41 -4.24 -11.75
N PRO A 182 -15.15 -3.68 -10.78
CA PRO A 182 -15.30 -4.32 -9.49
C PRO A 182 -16.27 -5.48 -9.57
N ILE A 183 -15.91 -6.62 -9.01
CA ILE A 183 -16.78 -7.78 -8.86
C ILE A 183 -17.04 -7.95 -7.37
N ILE A 184 -18.31 -7.91 -7.00
CA ILE A 184 -18.75 -7.96 -5.59
C ILE A 184 -19.83 -9.03 -5.43
N GLN A 185 -19.90 -9.65 -4.27
CA GLN A 185 -20.96 -10.59 -3.94
C GLN A 185 -22.21 -9.90 -3.43
N SER A 186 -22.06 -8.74 -2.78
CA SER A 186 -23.18 -7.95 -2.28
C SER A 186 -22.79 -6.48 -2.05
N PHE A 187 -23.78 -5.59 -2.13
CA PHE A 187 -23.59 -4.18 -1.77
C PHE A 187 -23.26 -3.97 -0.29
N ALA A 188 -23.76 -4.87 0.59
CA ALA A 188 -23.45 -4.80 2.01
C ALA A 188 -21.95 -5.00 2.32
N GLN A 189 -21.26 -5.86 1.55
CA GLN A 189 -19.79 -6.01 1.69
C GLN A 189 -19.06 -4.73 1.25
N LEU A 190 -19.50 -4.11 0.16
CA LEU A 190 -18.92 -2.85 -0.31
C LEU A 190 -19.11 -1.74 0.73
N GLU A 191 -20.32 -1.60 1.28
CA GLU A 191 -20.64 -0.61 2.31
C GLU A 191 -19.86 -0.86 3.62
N LYS A 192 -19.68 -2.13 4.02
CA LYS A 192 -18.86 -2.48 5.17
C LYS A 192 -17.41 -2.02 5.00
N ASN A 193 -16.87 -2.09 3.79
CA ASN A 193 -15.46 -1.81 3.50
C ASN A 193 -15.21 -0.31 3.28
N TYR A 194 -16.09 0.37 2.54
CA TYR A 194 -15.91 1.76 2.13
C TYR A 194 -16.83 2.76 2.85
N GLY A 195 -17.73 2.28 3.70
CA GLY A 195 -18.78 3.08 4.29
C GLY A 195 -19.92 3.39 3.28
N LYS A 196 -20.98 4.02 3.76
CA LYS A 196 -22.15 4.31 2.92
C LYS A 196 -21.78 5.29 1.78
N GLU A 197 -21.16 6.41 2.11
CA GLU A 197 -20.80 7.43 1.15
C GLU A 197 -19.79 6.93 0.11
N GLY A 198 -18.73 6.23 0.54
CA GLY A 198 -17.73 5.67 -0.36
C GLY A 198 -18.31 4.60 -1.29
N SER A 199 -19.23 3.76 -0.80
CA SER A 199 -19.90 2.76 -1.65
C SER A 199 -20.81 3.42 -2.68
N GLU A 200 -21.57 4.47 -2.32
CA GLU A 200 -22.38 5.25 -3.25
C GLU A 200 -21.52 5.89 -4.35
N ILE A 201 -20.37 6.50 -4.00
CA ILE A 201 -19.43 7.05 -4.98
C ILE A 201 -18.95 6.00 -5.97
N ILE A 202 -18.60 4.81 -5.49
CA ILE A 202 -18.12 3.71 -6.34
C ILE A 202 -19.22 3.24 -7.29
N ILE A 203 -20.45 3.07 -6.79
CA ILE A 203 -21.62 2.62 -7.57
C ILE A 203 -21.97 3.66 -8.62
N ASP A 204 -22.08 4.94 -8.27
CA ASP A 204 -22.46 6.02 -9.17
C ASP A 204 -21.47 6.22 -10.32
N ASN A 205 -20.20 5.91 -10.10
CA ASN A 205 -19.17 5.94 -11.13
C ASN A 205 -19.09 4.64 -11.96
N THR A 206 -19.89 3.64 -11.63
CA THR A 206 -19.99 2.38 -12.39
C THR A 206 -21.16 2.44 -13.36
N GLN A 207 -20.88 2.75 -14.62
CA GLN A 207 -21.91 3.02 -15.65
C GLN A 207 -22.68 1.79 -16.12
N LEU A 208 -22.10 0.59 -15.96
CA LEU A 208 -22.74 -0.67 -16.33
C LEU A 208 -22.67 -1.62 -15.14
N THR A 209 -23.84 -2.04 -14.69
CA THR A 209 -23.95 -3.04 -13.63
C THR A 209 -24.57 -4.32 -14.19
N ILE A 210 -23.91 -5.46 -13.96
CA ILE A 210 -24.37 -6.78 -14.38
C ILE A 210 -24.68 -7.61 -13.14
N PHE A 211 -25.91 -8.08 -13.04
CA PHE A 211 -26.34 -8.97 -11.95
C PHE A 211 -26.32 -10.42 -12.41
N GLY A 212 -25.47 -11.22 -11.75
CA GLY A 212 -25.37 -12.68 -12.02
C GLY A 212 -26.38 -13.51 -11.22
N GLY A 213 -26.92 -12.94 -10.15
CA GLY A 213 -27.86 -13.58 -9.22
C GLY A 213 -27.67 -13.06 -7.78
N PHE A 214 -28.69 -13.20 -6.96
CA PHE A 214 -28.70 -12.82 -5.53
C PHE A 214 -29.79 -13.58 -4.79
N ALA A 215 -29.68 -13.64 -3.47
CA ALA A 215 -30.72 -14.24 -2.64
C ALA A 215 -32.00 -13.36 -2.67
N PRO A 216 -33.19 -13.96 -2.79
CA PRO A 216 -34.44 -13.22 -3.00
C PRO A 216 -34.76 -12.16 -1.94
N ASN A 217 -34.32 -12.34 -0.72
CA ASN A 217 -34.55 -11.41 0.40
C ASN A 217 -33.29 -10.62 0.80
N SER A 218 -32.38 -10.40 -0.14
CA SER A 218 -31.15 -9.64 0.11
C SER A 218 -31.33 -8.15 -0.09
N SER A 219 -30.53 -7.35 0.58
CA SER A 219 -30.45 -5.90 0.31
C SER A 219 -30.09 -5.60 -1.15
N SER A 220 -29.36 -6.49 -1.81
CA SER A 220 -29.03 -6.36 -3.24
C SER A 220 -30.28 -6.48 -4.13
N ALA A 221 -31.26 -7.34 -3.75
CA ALA A 221 -32.53 -7.44 -4.44
C ALA A 221 -33.35 -6.14 -4.33
N ASP A 222 -33.35 -5.54 -3.12
CA ASP A 222 -34.05 -4.24 -2.89
C ASP A 222 -33.44 -3.11 -3.71
N VAL A 223 -32.12 -3.04 -3.80
CA VAL A 223 -31.41 -2.03 -4.61
C VAL A 223 -31.78 -2.22 -6.08
N LEU A 224 -31.74 -3.44 -6.60
CA LEU A 224 -32.10 -3.70 -8.00
C LEU A 224 -33.57 -3.38 -8.31
N SER A 225 -34.48 -3.64 -7.35
CA SER A 225 -35.89 -3.35 -7.56
C SER A 225 -36.23 -1.86 -7.66
N LYS A 226 -35.30 -0.99 -7.21
CA LYS A 226 -35.43 0.46 -7.23
C LYS A 226 -34.66 1.13 -8.38
N ALA A 227 -33.78 0.40 -9.05
CA ALA A 227 -33.05 0.84 -10.22
C ALA A 227 -33.86 0.67 -11.51
#